data_ee6163951e48fa75f76ae0ebc04e8419
#
_entry.id   ee6163951e48fa75f76ae0ebc04e8419
#
_cell.length_a   1.000
_cell.length_b   1.000
_cell.length_c   1.000
_cell.angle_alpha   90.00
_cell.angle_beta   90.00
_cell.angle_gamma   90.00
#
_symmetry.space_group_name_H-M   'P 1'
#
loop_
_entity.id
_entity.type
_entity.pdbx_description
1 polymer ?
#
loop_
_entity_poly.entity_id
_entity_poly.type
_entity_poly.pdbx_seq_one_letter_code
_entity_poly.pdbx_strand_id
1 'polypeptide(L)'
;MAETILLVENEYALRELMRRFLESSGYAVLNARDGDEALSVATAHPTPIDLLLTDVVMPGMSGFALASRVSELRAETKVLYISGYADDYEVIREGLTDSGQPFLLKPFSQAELFRKVDEILKTPGPSAPMRN
;
A
#
# COMPACT_ATOMS: atom_id res chain seq x y z
N MET A 1 -5.88 -18.71 -5.33
CA MET A 1 -4.56 -18.09 -5.34
C MET A 1 -4.55 -16.88 -4.44
N ALA A 2 -3.43 -16.68 -3.77
CA ALA A 2 -3.32 -15.56 -2.85
C ALA A 2 -3.08 -14.27 -3.61
N GLU A 3 -3.73 -13.21 -3.17
CA GLU A 3 -3.40 -11.88 -3.66
C GLU A 3 -2.02 -11.48 -3.14
N THR A 4 -1.33 -10.67 -3.93
CA THR A 4 0.03 -10.23 -3.63
C THR A 4 0.02 -8.78 -3.20
N ILE A 5 0.67 -8.50 -2.07
CA ILE A 5 0.75 -7.16 -1.50
C ILE A 5 2.21 -6.73 -1.48
N LEU A 6 2.49 -5.55 -2.03
CA LEU A 6 3.81 -4.93 -1.90
C LEU A 6 3.75 -4.01 -0.69
N LEU A 7 4.44 -4.41 0.37
CA LEU A 7 4.43 -3.71 1.66
C LEU A 7 5.67 -2.86 1.77
N VAL A 8 5.47 -1.56 1.93
CA VAL A 8 6.57 -0.59 1.98
C VAL A 8 6.51 0.13 3.31
N GLU A 9 7.47 -0.15 4.17
CA GLU A 9 7.54 0.40 5.52
C GLU A 9 8.99 0.48 5.93
N ASN A 10 9.46 1.66 6.31
CA ASN A 10 10.87 1.84 6.60
C ASN A 10 11.29 1.36 7.99
N GLU A 11 10.36 1.20 8.91
CA GLU A 11 10.65 0.70 10.24
C GLU A 11 10.61 -0.82 10.24
N TYR A 12 11.74 -1.45 10.50
CA TYR A 12 11.87 -2.89 10.37
C TYR A 12 10.87 -3.67 11.22
N ALA A 13 10.75 -3.29 12.49
CA ALA A 13 9.89 -4.04 13.41
C ALA A 13 8.43 -3.98 12.98
N LEU A 14 7.97 -2.80 12.57
CA LEU A 14 6.59 -2.66 12.11
C LEU A 14 6.38 -3.39 10.80
N ARG A 15 7.34 -3.32 9.89
CA ARG A 15 7.23 -4.02 8.62
C ARG A 15 7.09 -5.53 8.84
N GLU A 16 7.88 -6.09 9.75
CA GLU A 16 7.79 -7.52 10.05
C GLU A 16 6.47 -7.90 10.69
N LEU A 17 5.98 -7.05 11.59
CA LEU A 17 4.69 -7.31 12.22
C LEU A 17 3.58 -7.29 11.19
N MET A 18 3.56 -6.29 10.31
CA MET A 18 2.55 -6.19 9.27
C MET A 18 2.62 -7.37 8.31
N ARG A 19 3.84 -7.77 7.95
CA ARG A 19 4.02 -8.92 7.07
C ARG A 19 3.38 -10.16 7.68
N ARG A 20 3.64 -10.39 8.96
CA ARG A 20 3.07 -11.56 9.65
C ARG A 20 1.55 -11.52 9.69
N PHE A 21 1.00 -10.33 9.96
CA PHE A 21 -0.45 -10.18 9.98
C PHE A 21 -1.05 -10.52 8.62
N LEU A 22 -0.44 -10.00 7.56
CA LEU A 22 -0.98 -10.20 6.23
C LEU A 22 -0.81 -11.64 5.76
N GLU A 23 0.33 -12.24 6.02
CA GLU A 23 0.56 -13.62 5.64
C GLU A 23 -0.36 -14.57 6.39
N SER A 24 -0.63 -14.27 7.66
CA SER A 24 -1.53 -15.13 8.44
C SER A 24 -2.97 -15.02 7.92
N SER A 25 -3.27 -13.98 7.18
CA SER A 25 -4.59 -13.81 6.56
C SER A 25 -4.65 -14.37 5.15
N GLY A 26 -3.57 -14.99 4.69
CA GLY A 26 -3.56 -15.68 3.40
C GLY A 26 -2.98 -14.90 2.24
N TYR A 27 -2.43 -13.71 2.48
CA TYR A 27 -1.84 -12.90 1.41
C TYR A 27 -0.37 -13.24 1.20
N ALA A 28 0.09 -13.10 -0.04
CA ALA A 28 1.53 -13.16 -0.34
C ALA A 28 2.08 -11.75 -0.19
N VAL A 29 3.22 -11.60 0.48
CA VAL A 29 3.76 -10.29 0.80
C VAL A 29 5.16 -10.13 0.23
N LEU A 30 5.35 -9.04 -0.52
CA LEU A 30 6.66 -8.61 -0.97
C LEU A 30 7.03 -7.42 -0.10
N ASN A 31 8.24 -7.41 0.45
CA ASN A 31 8.69 -6.38 1.39
C ASN A 31 9.59 -5.37 0.71
N ALA A 32 9.46 -4.10 1.09
CA ALA A 32 10.42 -3.08 0.71
C ALA A 32 10.53 -2.08 1.87
N ARG A 33 11.72 -1.55 2.07
CA ARG A 33 11.96 -0.62 3.17
C ARG A 33 11.76 0.83 2.75
N ASP A 34 11.77 1.11 1.46
CA ASP A 34 11.59 2.48 0.95
C ASP A 34 11.10 2.44 -0.50
N GLY A 35 10.92 3.63 -1.07
CA GLY A 35 10.37 3.73 -2.41
C GLY A 35 11.27 3.16 -3.49
N ASP A 36 12.58 3.35 -3.36
CA ASP A 36 13.51 2.84 -4.38
C ASP A 36 13.48 1.33 -4.42
N GLU A 37 13.51 0.70 -3.25
CA GLU A 37 13.45 -0.76 -3.19
C GLU A 37 12.11 -1.25 -3.71
N ALA A 38 11.02 -0.56 -3.35
CA ALA A 38 9.69 -0.92 -3.81
C ALA A 38 9.60 -0.89 -5.34
N LEU A 39 10.20 0.13 -5.96
CA LEU A 39 10.18 0.21 -7.41
C LEU A 39 10.99 -0.91 -8.06
N SER A 40 12.11 -1.28 -7.45
CA SER A 40 12.88 -2.42 -7.95
C SER A 40 12.07 -3.69 -7.89
N VAL A 41 11.37 -3.91 -6.77
CA VAL A 41 10.51 -5.08 -6.62
C VAL A 41 9.38 -5.05 -7.64
N ALA A 42 8.72 -3.91 -7.78
CA ALA A 42 7.58 -3.79 -8.69
C ALA A 42 7.99 -4.01 -10.14
N THR A 43 9.21 -3.59 -10.50
CA THR A 43 9.71 -3.75 -11.85
C THR A 43 10.05 -5.22 -12.14
N ALA A 44 10.63 -5.91 -11.15
CA ALA A 44 11.15 -7.25 -11.36
C ALA A 44 10.14 -8.37 -11.14
N HIS A 45 9.07 -8.10 -10.38
CA HIS A 45 8.14 -9.17 -10.02
C HIS A 45 7.35 -9.63 -11.25
N PRO A 46 7.33 -10.94 -11.53
CA PRO A 46 6.79 -11.43 -12.79
C PRO A 46 5.26 -11.53 -12.85
N THR A 47 4.59 -11.52 -11.71
CA THR A 47 3.14 -11.69 -11.67
C THR A 47 2.48 -10.43 -11.12
N PRO A 48 1.15 -10.31 -11.21
CA PRO A 48 0.48 -9.10 -10.74
C PRO A 48 0.72 -8.81 -9.26
N ILE A 49 0.78 -7.52 -8.95
CA ILE A 49 0.78 -7.04 -7.57
C ILE A 49 -0.59 -6.41 -7.36
N ASP A 50 -1.35 -6.97 -6.44
CA ASP A 50 -2.75 -6.57 -6.26
C ASP A 50 -2.90 -5.31 -5.44
N LEU A 51 -1.99 -5.09 -4.49
CA LEU A 51 -2.09 -3.95 -3.58
C LEU A 51 -0.70 -3.41 -3.26
N LEU A 52 -0.56 -2.09 -3.33
CA LEU A 52 0.58 -1.38 -2.78
C LEU A 52 0.14 -0.82 -1.43
N LEU A 53 0.80 -1.26 -0.37
CA LEU A 53 0.52 -0.83 1.00
C LEU A 53 1.74 -0.07 1.47
N THR A 54 1.64 1.25 1.58
CA THR A 54 2.83 2.08 1.81
C THR A 54 2.58 3.20 2.80
N ASP A 55 3.62 3.48 3.60
CA ASP A 55 3.64 4.72 4.37
C ASP A 55 3.56 5.91 3.44
N VAL A 56 2.94 6.98 3.91
CA VAL A 56 2.93 8.25 3.19
C VAL A 56 4.28 8.94 3.33
N VAL A 57 4.79 9.03 4.57
CA VAL A 57 6.04 9.75 4.83
C VAL A 57 7.17 8.75 4.98
N MET A 58 8.14 8.85 4.08
CA MET A 58 9.31 7.97 4.08
C MET A 58 10.52 8.79 3.67
N PRO A 59 11.73 8.36 4.07
CA PRO A 59 12.93 9.02 3.57
C PRO A 59 13.00 8.92 2.04
N GLY A 60 13.39 10.00 1.41
CA GLY A 60 13.49 10.03 -0.03
C GLY A 60 12.15 10.24 -0.70
N MET A 61 11.62 9.20 -1.29
CA MET A 61 10.37 9.27 -2.04
C MET A 61 9.17 9.10 -1.11
N SER A 62 8.16 9.97 -1.22
CA SER A 62 6.94 9.81 -0.43
C SER A 62 6.11 8.64 -0.94
N GLY A 63 5.15 8.21 -0.12
CA GLY A 63 4.22 7.17 -0.54
C GLY A 63 3.37 7.60 -1.73
N PHE A 64 3.01 8.88 -1.80
CA PHE A 64 2.24 9.39 -2.93
C PHE A 64 3.05 9.32 -4.22
N ALA A 65 4.32 9.72 -4.16
CA ALA A 65 5.19 9.66 -5.33
C ALA A 65 5.40 8.20 -5.76
N LEU A 66 5.59 7.32 -4.79
CA LEU A 66 5.75 5.90 -5.08
C LEU A 66 4.52 5.34 -5.77
N ALA A 67 3.35 5.65 -5.25
CA ALA A 67 2.10 5.14 -5.83
C ALA A 67 1.93 5.60 -7.28
N SER A 68 2.30 6.84 -7.55
CA SER A 68 2.24 7.35 -8.92
C SER A 68 3.15 6.55 -9.85
N ARG A 69 4.36 6.26 -9.40
CA ARG A 69 5.32 5.48 -10.18
C ARG A 69 4.86 4.05 -10.38
N VAL A 70 4.34 3.42 -9.33
CA VAL A 70 3.83 2.06 -9.44
C VAL A 70 2.65 2.00 -10.38
N SER A 71 1.79 3.01 -10.35
CA SER A 71 0.64 3.07 -11.23
C SER A 71 1.07 3.12 -12.70
N GLU A 72 2.17 3.78 -13.00
CA GLU A 72 2.70 3.82 -14.37
C GLU A 72 3.20 2.45 -14.81
N LEU A 73 3.74 1.67 -13.88
CA LEU A 73 4.24 0.33 -14.18
C LEU A 73 3.15 -0.71 -14.17
N ARG A 74 2.17 -0.56 -13.29
CA ARG A 74 1.14 -1.56 -13.05
C ARG A 74 -0.17 -0.85 -12.76
N ALA A 75 -0.90 -0.51 -13.80
CA ALA A 75 -2.09 0.33 -13.70
C ALA A 75 -3.18 -0.27 -12.81
N GLU A 76 -3.21 -1.60 -12.70
CA GLU A 76 -4.28 -2.27 -11.94
C GLU A 76 -3.96 -2.46 -10.46
N THR A 77 -2.75 -2.09 -10.01
CA THR A 77 -2.39 -2.21 -8.60
C THR A 77 -3.14 -1.17 -7.78
N LYS A 78 -3.88 -1.63 -6.79
CA LYS A 78 -4.60 -0.73 -5.88
C LYS A 78 -3.66 -0.21 -4.82
N VAL A 79 -4.07 0.84 -4.11
CA VAL A 79 -3.20 1.51 -3.15
C VAL A 79 -3.91 1.69 -1.82
N LEU A 80 -3.20 1.41 -0.73
CA LEU A 80 -3.62 1.76 0.62
C LEU A 80 -2.48 2.49 1.29
N TYR A 81 -2.73 3.73 1.72
CA TYR A 81 -1.72 4.52 2.42
C TYR A 81 -1.81 4.29 3.91
N ILE A 82 -0.65 4.28 4.56
CA ILE A 82 -0.55 4.24 6.01
C ILE A 82 0.06 5.54 6.47
N SER A 83 -0.58 6.18 7.44
CA SER A 83 -0.07 7.44 7.95
C SER A 83 0.10 7.39 9.47
N GLY A 84 1.04 8.18 9.96
CA GLY A 84 1.34 8.24 11.39
C GLY A 84 0.49 9.26 12.09
N TYR A 85 1.14 10.28 12.64
CA TYR A 85 0.51 11.18 13.58
C TYR A 85 0.34 12.57 13.02
N ALA A 86 0.06 13.48 13.92
CA ALA A 86 -0.27 14.84 13.59
C ALA A 86 0.81 15.56 12.80
N ASP A 87 2.07 15.19 12.97
CA ASP A 87 3.15 15.84 12.22
C ASP A 87 3.10 15.52 10.72
N ASP A 88 2.37 14.48 10.35
CA ASP A 88 2.17 14.14 8.94
C ASP A 88 0.86 14.70 8.41
N TYR A 89 0.11 15.39 9.24
CA TYR A 89 -1.29 15.69 8.96
C TYR A 89 -1.51 16.47 7.68
N GLU A 90 -0.71 17.50 7.45
CA GLU A 90 -0.91 18.33 6.25
C GLU A 90 -0.59 17.56 4.98
N VAL A 91 0.47 16.77 5.01
CA VAL A 91 0.85 15.96 3.86
C VAL A 91 -0.25 14.99 3.52
N ILE A 92 -0.77 14.32 4.56
CA ILE A 92 -1.83 13.35 4.39
C ILE A 92 -3.07 13.99 3.84
N ARG A 93 -3.47 15.11 4.41
CA ARG A 93 -4.70 15.77 4.01
C ARG A 93 -4.65 16.22 2.56
N GLU A 94 -3.53 16.79 2.15
CA GLU A 94 -3.36 17.23 0.76
C GLU A 94 -3.37 16.06 -0.20
N GLY A 95 -2.58 15.04 0.13
CA GLY A 95 -2.47 13.89 -0.75
C GLY A 95 -3.76 13.10 -0.88
N LEU A 96 -4.47 12.92 0.24
CA LEU A 96 -5.72 12.17 0.20
C LEU A 96 -6.81 12.94 -0.49
N THR A 97 -6.85 14.26 -0.30
CA THR A 97 -7.81 15.09 -1.00
C THR A 97 -7.62 14.99 -2.51
N ASP A 98 -6.36 14.99 -2.94
CA ASP A 98 -6.06 14.95 -4.36
C ASP A 98 -6.21 13.55 -4.95
N SER A 99 -5.76 12.53 -4.22
CA SER A 99 -5.72 11.18 -4.77
C SER A 99 -7.03 10.42 -4.61
N GLY A 100 -7.80 10.73 -3.58
CA GLY A 100 -9.02 9.98 -3.27
C GLY A 100 -8.78 8.55 -2.84
N GLN A 101 -7.55 8.17 -2.52
CA GLN A 101 -7.23 6.80 -2.16
C GLN A 101 -7.49 6.54 -0.69
N PRO A 102 -7.79 5.28 -0.33
CA PRO A 102 -8.01 4.93 1.07
C PRO A 102 -6.73 5.01 1.90
N PHE A 103 -6.91 5.19 3.19
CA PHE A 103 -5.76 5.23 4.10
C PHE A 103 -6.12 4.60 5.44
N LEU A 104 -5.08 4.25 6.21
CA LEU A 104 -5.21 3.65 7.54
C LEU A 104 -4.27 4.38 8.48
N LEU A 105 -4.80 4.83 9.63
CA LEU A 105 -4.01 5.59 10.60
C LEU A 105 -3.29 4.66 11.58
N LYS A 106 -2.04 4.98 11.89
CA LYS A 106 -1.31 4.32 12.97
C LYS A 106 -1.74 4.94 14.30
N PRO A 107 -1.80 4.16 15.36
CA PRO A 107 -1.64 2.70 15.41
C PRO A 107 -2.94 2.02 14.97
N PHE A 108 -2.80 0.84 14.43
CA PHE A 108 -3.96 0.06 14.00
C PHE A 108 -3.82 -1.37 14.52
N SER A 109 -4.95 -2.05 14.67
CA SER A 109 -4.95 -3.45 15.08
C SER A 109 -4.80 -4.35 13.86
N GLN A 110 -4.49 -5.61 14.12
CA GLN A 110 -4.46 -6.60 13.06
C GLN A 110 -5.81 -6.67 12.35
N ALA A 111 -6.90 -6.62 13.13
CA ALA A 111 -8.24 -6.69 12.55
C ALA A 111 -8.53 -5.50 11.64
N GLU A 112 -8.10 -4.31 12.06
CA GLU A 112 -8.30 -3.11 11.23
C GLU A 112 -7.52 -3.19 9.93
N LEU A 113 -6.28 -3.66 10.01
CA LEU A 113 -5.47 -3.81 8.81
C LEU A 113 -6.10 -4.82 7.86
N PHE A 114 -6.48 -5.98 8.39
CA PHE A 114 -7.08 -7.01 7.56
C PHE A 114 -8.37 -6.53 6.91
N ARG A 115 -9.24 -5.88 7.70
CA ARG A 115 -10.52 -5.43 7.17
C ARG A 115 -10.35 -4.42 6.06
N LYS A 116 -9.41 -3.47 6.24
CA LYS A 116 -9.19 -2.46 5.21
C LYS A 116 -8.60 -3.07 3.94
N VAL A 117 -7.64 -3.96 4.08
CA VAL A 117 -7.05 -4.64 2.93
C VAL A 117 -8.10 -5.47 2.19
N ASP A 118 -8.88 -6.23 2.95
CA ASP A 118 -9.91 -7.08 2.37
C ASP A 118 -10.94 -6.25 1.61
N GLU A 119 -11.36 -5.15 2.20
CA GLU A 119 -12.32 -4.26 1.59
C GLU A 119 -11.81 -3.71 0.26
N ILE A 120 -10.55 -3.26 0.24
CA ILE A 120 -9.97 -2.68 -0.96
C ILE A 120 -9.83 -3.74 -2.06
N LEU A 121 -9.37 -4.93 -1.69
CA LEU A 121 -9.15 -5.97 -2.67
C LEU A 121 -10.45 -6.52 -3.28
N LYS A 122 -11.55 -6.38 -2.56
CA LYS A 122 -12.84 -6.81 -3.08
C LYS A 122 -13.54 -5.76 -3.93
N THR A 123 -13.02 -4.52 -3.93
CA THR A 123 -13.61 -3.44 -4.70
C THR A 123 -13.03 -3.46 -6.11
N PRO A 124 -13.81 -3.18 -7.15
CA PRO A 124 -13.25 -3.09 -8.50
C PRO A 124 -12.15 -2.05 -8.58
N GLY A 125 -11.10 -2.38 -9.33
CA GLY A 125 -9.97 -1.48 -9.45
C GLY A 125 -10.31 -0.24 -10.25
N PRO A 126 -9.44 0.78 -10.18
CA PRO A 126 -9.71 2.05 -10.87
C PRO A 126 -9.78 1.92 -12.38
N SER A 127 -9.14 0.91 -12.95
CA SER A 127 -9.16 0.70 -14.38
C SER A 127 -10.27 -0.23 -14.83
N ALA A 128 -11.09 -0.73 -13.89
CA ALA A 128 -12.17 -1.63 -14.25
C ALA A 128 -13.24 -0.86 -15.03
N PRO A 129 -13.78 -1.44 -16.09
CA PRO A 129 -14.86 -0.78 -16.81
C PRO A 129 -16.09 -0.66 -15.95
N MET A 130 -16.86 0.39 -16.21
CA MET A 130 -18.12 0.55 -15.50
C MET A 130 -19.06 -0.58 -15.82
N ARG A 131 -19.70 -1.08 -14.80
CA ARG A 131 -20.74 -2.09 -14.98
C ARG A 131 -22.09 -1.40 -15.10
N ASN A 132 -22.84 -1.90 -15.97
CA ASN A 132 -24.18 -1.36 -16.15
C ASN A 132 -25.21 -2.26 -15.56
#